data_72a403f3707f3dad8ba4cb00e57f0bee
#
_entry.id   72a403f3707f3dad8ba4cb00e57f0bee
#
_cell.length_a   1.000
_cell.length_b   1.000
_cell.length_c   1.000
_cell.angle_alpha   90.00
_cell.angle_beta   90.00
_cell.angle_gamma   90.00
#
_symmetry.space_group_name_H-M   'P 1'
#
loop_
_entity.id
_entity.type
_entity.pdbx_description
1 polymer ?
#
loop_
_entity_poly.entity_id
_entity_poly.type
_entity_poly.pdbx_seq_one_letter_code
_entity_poly.pdbx_strand_id
1 'polypeptide(L)'
;MAKATDPAKQYNSNPFTLSFSALERFFKSNLVWAIIILAFGLFGFLFQATGSMADTSDKPSGSSSVSSSHDAFNNIDSGVIITVVTVAVVLMLIFIVVGGVIQTFLTGMFSYVINQSEQGRSVSLSEAFHATTKRFWRLFWANLLAQLKIFGWTLLLIIPGIVAALRYSLLPYLIMNESEKEKGVVDSHTKLKTVVKGRLWEVFGVSTVAAIIPFIGGIVGLAGRGALYRQLQYSYDHKTKRPKIHWLNYLGLVLIGLLILLIGFIISIALAVIIASR
;
A
#
# COMPACT_ATOMS: atom_id res chain seq x y z
N MET A 1 7.18 6.97 -38.26
CA MET A 1 6.98 6.82 -36.81
C MET A 1 6.56 5.39 -36.52
N ALA A 2 7.39 4.59 -35.87
CA ALA A 2 7.03 3.24 -35.47
C ALA A 2 5.88 3.32 -34.44
N LYS A 3 4.78 2.64 -34.74
CA LYS A 3 3.60 2.55 -33.87
C LYS A 3 4.06 1.87 -32.57
N ALA A 4 4.18 2.62 -31.49
CA ALA A 4 4.55 2.07 -30.19
C ALA A 4 3.59 0.92 -29.87
N THR A 5 4.12 -0.29 -29.81
CA THR A 5 3.33 -1.48 -29.46
C THR A 5 2.84 -1.31 -28.02
N ASP A 6 1.53 -1.38 -27.80
CA ASP A 6 0.93 -1.31 -26.47
C ASP A 6 1.61 -2.35 -25.55
N PRO A 7 2.32 -1.93 -24.48
CA PRO A 7 3.05 -2.84 -23.59
C PRO A 7 2.15 -3.89 -22.93
N ALA A 8 0.85 -3.66 -22.87
CA ALA A 8 -0.12 -4.64 -22.36
C ALA A 8 -0.24 -5.88 -23.27
N LYS A 9 0.12 -5.78 -24.57
CA LYS A 9 0.11 -6.92 -25.50
C LYS A 9 1.20 -7.95 -25.21
N GLN A 10 2.32 -7.50 -24.65
CA GLN A 10 3.44 -8.36 -24.32
C GLN A 10 3.41 -8.66 -22.80
N TYR A 11 2.74 -9.78 -22.44
CA TYR A 11 2.59 -10.17 -21.05
C TYR A 11 3.95 -10.56 -20.44
N ASN A 12 4.37 -9.85 -19.39
CA ASN A 12 5.60 -10.12 -18.66
C ASN A 12 5.28 -10.55 -17.22
N SER A 13 5.63 -11.79 -16.87
CA SER A 13 5.41 -12.35 -15.54
C SER A 13 6.59 -12.14 -14.57
N ASN A 14 7.72 -11.54 -15.01
CA ASN A 14 8.85 -11.23 -14.14
C ASN A 14 8.56 -9.93 -13.38
N PRO A 15 8.45 -9.96 -12.03
CA PRO A 15 8.03 -8.80 -11.25
C PRO A 15 9.05 -7.64 -11.28
N PHE A 16 10.35 -7.93 -11.37
CA PHE A 16 11.38 -6.90 -11.48
C PHE A 16 11.30 -6.18 -12.83
N THR A 17 11.40 -6.94 -13.92
CA THR A 17 11.34 -6.36 -15.27
C THR A 17 10.06 -5.59 -15.49
N LEU A 18 8.92 -6.11 -15.01
CA LEU A 18 7.62 -5.44 -15.11
C LEU A 18 7.62 -4.12 -14.35
N SER A 19 8.05 -4.12 -13.08
CA SER A 19 8.01 -2.94 -12.22
C SER A 19 8.97 -1.84 -12.69
N PHE A 20 10.21 -2.21 -13.07
CA PHE A 20 11.18 -1.23 -13.54
C PHE A 20 10.85 -0.67 -14.92
N SER A 21 10.37 -1.50 -15.85
CA SER A 21 9.93 -0.99 -17.16
C SER A 21 8.68 -0.10 -17.06
N ALA A 22 7.79 -0.40 -16.12
CA ALA A 22 6.65 0.47 -15.81
C ALA A 22 7.10 1.80 -15.21
N LEU A 23 8.05 1.75 -14.28
CA LEU A 23 8.66 2.94 -13.69
C LEU A 23 9.33 3.81 -14.75
N GLU A 24 10.10 3.23 -15.65
CA GLU A 24 10.75 3.93 -16.75
C GLU A 24 9.72 4.64 -17.65
N ARG A 25 8.64 3.94 -18.04
CA ARG A 25 7.55 4.53 -18.82
C ARG A 25 6.88 5.68 -18.07
N PHE A 26 6.67 5.51 -16.77
CA PHE A 26 6.09 6.53 -15.92
C PHE A 26 6.96 7.80 -15.86
N PHE A 27 8.27 7.67 -15.66
CA PHE A 27 9.19 8.80 -15.66
C PHE A 27 9.26 9.50 -17.03
N LYS A 28 9.27 8.73 -18.13
CA LYS A 28 9.31 9.29 -19.48
C LYS A 28 8.07 10.09 -19.85
N SER A 29 6.89 9.65 -19.42
CA SER A 29 5.62 10.27 -19.79
C SER A 29 5.10 11.28 -18.77
N ASN A 30 5.44 11.13 -17.47
CA ASN A 30 4.86 11.90 -16.37
C ASN A 30 5.89 12.31 -15.31
N LEU A 31 6.98 12.97 -15.74
CA LEU A 31 8.09 13.36 -14.85
C LEU A 31 7.64 14.20 -13.65
N VAL A 32 6.73 15.15 -13.85
CA VAL A 32 6.19 15.99 -12.76
C VAL A 32 5.53 15.15 -11.69
N TRP A 33 4.73 14.16 -12.09
CA TRP A 33 4.08 13.23 -11.16
C TRP A 33 5.09 12.33 -10.44
N ALA A 34 6.13 11.90 -11.14
CA ALA A 34 7.20 11.11 -10.53
C ALA A 34 7.90 11.89 -9.41
N ILE A 35 8.19 13.18 -9.64
CA ILE A 35 8.78 14.07 -8.63
C ILE A 35 7.82 14.26 -7.45
N ILE A 36 6.52 14.47 -7.70
CA ILE A 36 5.51 14.63 -6.64
C ILE A 36 5.45 13.38 -5.77
N ILE A 37 5.37 12.19 -6.36
CA ILE A 37 5.29 10.93 -5.60
C ILE A 37 6.59 10.68 -4.80
N LEU A 38 7.76 10.97 -5.38
CA LEU A 38 9.04 10.86 -4.68
C LEU A 38 9.12 11.83 -3.49
N ALA A 39 8.66 13.07 -3.65
CA ALA A 39 8.62 14.06 -2.58
C ALA A 39 7.71 13.60 -1.42
N PHE A 40 6.52 13.08 -1.72
CA PHE A 40 5.63 12.50 -0.71
C PHE A 40 6.23 11.28 -0.03
N GLY A 41 6.90 10.40 -0.78
CA GLY A 41 7.58 9.22 -0.24
C GLY A 41 8.72 9.60 0.71
N LEU A 42 9.54 10.59 0.32
CA LEU A 42 10.63 11.11 1.14
C LEU A 42 10.12 11.80 2.40
N PHE A 43 9.08 12.63 2.28
CA PHE A 43 8.44 13.30 3.41
C PHE A 43 7.88 12.28 4.41
N GLY A 44 7.17 11.25 3.95
CA GLY A 44 6.67 10.18 4.79
C GLY A 44 7.78 9.41 5.51
N PHE A 45 8.91 9.15 4.84
CA PHE A 45 10.07 8.52 5.42
C PHE A 45 10.73 9.38 6.51
N LEU A 46 10.93 10.68 6.24
CA LEU A 46 11.50 11.62 7.21
C LEU A 46 10.60 11.76 8.44
N PHE A 47 9.28 11.83 8.24
CA PHE A 47 8.33 11.91 9.36
C PHE A 47 8.37 10.65 10.24
N GLN A 48 8.54 9.46 9.64
CA GLN A 48 8.68 8.21 10.38
C GLN A 48 10.02 8.11 11.12
N ALA A 49 11.11 8.63 10.53
CA ALA A 49 12.43 8.68 11.14
C ALA A 49 12.49 9.62 12.35
N THR A 50 11.83 10.79 12.29
CA THR A 50 11.77 11.74 13.41
C THR A 50 10.92 11.23 14.57
N GLY A 51 9.85 10.46 14.32
CA GLY A 51 9.04 9.83 15.34
C GLY A 51 9.80 8.81 16.20
N SER A 52 10.73 8.07 15.58
CA SER A 52 11.58 7.10 16.32
C SER A 52 12.75 7.74 17.07
N MET A 53 13.14 8.97 16.75
CA MET A 53 14.20 9.70 17.47
C MET A 53 13.69 10.43 18.72
N ALA A 54 12.39 10.70 18.81
CA ALA A 54 11.79 11.37 19.96
C ALA A 54 11.78 10.50 21.24
N ASP A 55 11.89 9.18 21.10
CA ASP A 55 11.91 8.24 22.24
C ASP A 55 13.32 8.01 22.84
N THR A 56 14.39 8.60 22.27
CA THR A 56 15.76 8.37 22.69
C THR A 56 16.44 9.58 23.33
N SER A 57 15.78 10.73 23.48
CA SER A 57 16.36 11.89 24.12
C SER A 57 16.04 11.93 25.62
N ASP A 58 17.11 11.70 26.38
CA ASP A 58 17.36 12.14 27.73
C ASP A 58 16.56 11.49 28.89
N LYS A 59 17.11 10.40 29.39
CA LYS A 59 17.11 10.21 30.86
C LYS A 59 18.11 11.21 31.46
N PRO A 60 17.69 12.29 32.09
CA PRO A 60 18.60 13.03 32.93
C PRO A 60 18.99 12.14 34.11
N SER A 61 20.28 11.81 34.19
CA SER A 61 20.90 11.24 35.40
C SER A 61 20.93 12.32 36.48
N GLY A 62 19.79 12.50 37.12
CA GLY A 62 19.64 13.36 38.31
C GLY A 62 18.77 12.61 39.27
N SER A 63 19.39 12.07 40.35
CA SER A 63 18.74 11.55 41.53
C SER A 63 18.02 12.69 42.26
N SER A 64 16.83 13.04 41.84
CA SER A 64 15.89 13.84 42.57
C SER A 64 14.58 13.06 42.72
N SER A 65 14.25 12.77 43.97
CA SER A 65 13.06 12.12 44.51
C SER A 65 11.82 12.19 43.63
N VAL A 66 11.54 11.09 42.94
CA VAL A 66 10.28 10.86 42.21
C VAL A 66 9.18 10.46 43.20
N SER A 67 8.84 11.32 44.12
CA SER A 67 7.70 11.12 45.04
C SER A 67 6.48 12.01 44.73
N SER A 68 6.56 12.90 43.73
CA SER A 68 5.50 13.89 43.50
C SER A 68 4.66 13.70 42.24
N SER A 69 5.00 12.74 41.33
CA SER A 69 4.21 12.51 40.15
C SER A 69 3.04 11.51 40.30
N HIS A 70 3.15 10.60 41.28
CA HIS A 70 2.04 9.68 41.57
C HIS A 70 0.87 10.38 42.29
N ASP A 71 1.16 11.40 43.12
CA ASP A 71 0.10 12.14 43.86
C ASP A 71 -0.65 13.11 42.96
N ALA A 72 -0.04 13.61 41.87
CA ALA A 72 -0.68 14.48 40.90
C ALA A 72 -1.76 13.74 40.06
N PHE A 73 -1.57 12.45 39.81
CA PHE A 73 -2.57 11.64 39.07
C PHE A 73 -3.74 11.20 39.95
N ASN A 74 -3.52 11.04 41.27
CA ASN A 74 -4.55 10.60 42.24
C ASN A 74 -5.58 11.69 42.55
N ASN A 75 -5.30 12.95 42.24
CA ASN A 75 -6.20 14.09 42.48
C ASN A 75 -6.93 14.60 41.24
N ILE A 76 -6.76 13.94 40.06
CA ILE A 76 -7.51 14.31 38.88
C ILE A 76 -8.92 13.72 38.98
N ASP A 77 -9.94 14.58 38.98
CA ASP A 77 -11.33 14.17 38.98
C ASP A 77 -11.56 13.20 37.83
N SER A 78 -12.13 12.03 38.12
CA SER A 78 -12.47 11.01 37.10
C SER A 78 -13.31 11.58 35.96
N GLY A 79 -14.11 12.61 36.20
CA GLY A 79 -14.85 13.32 35.17
C GLY A 79 -13.94 14.05 34.16
N VAL A 80 -12.85 14.65 34.62
CA VAL A 80 -11.87 15.30 33.74
C VAL A 80 -11.16 14.28 32.87
N ILE A 81 -10.73 13.12 33.45
CA ILE A 81 -10.08 12.06 32.68
C ILE A 81 -11.02 11.52 31.59
N ILE A 82 -12.28 11.22 31.92
CA ILE A 82 -13.27 10.73 30.96
C ILE A 82 -13.49 11.76 29.85
N THR A 83 -13.59 13.04 30.19
CA THR A 83 -13.78 14.12 29.20
C THR A 83 -12.59 14.21 28.26
N VAL A 84 -11.35 14.22 28.76
CA VAL A 84 -10.11 14.29 27.95
C VAL A 84 -10.02 13.08 27.03
N VAL A 85 -10.24 11.87 27.56
CA VAL A 85 -10.23 10.63 26.75
C VAL A 85 -11.30 10.66 25.67
N THR A 86 -12.51 11.10 26.01
CA THR A 86 -13.61 11.19 25.03
C THR A 86 -13.27 12.18 23.91
N VAL A 87 -12.77 13.36 24.24
CA VAL A 87 -12.35 14.37 23.24
C VAL A 87 -11.20 13.82 22.39
N ALA A 88 -10.20 13.18 22.98
CA ALA A 88 -9.09 12.57 22.25
C ALA A 88 -9.57 11.49 21.27
N VAL A 89 -10.50 10.63 21.68
CA VAL A 89 -11.08 9.59 20.84
C VAL A 89 -11.87 10.21 19.67
N VAL A 90 -12.67 11.25 19.93
CA VAL A 90 -13.44 11.93 18.88
C VAL A 90 -12.50 12.60 17.87
N LEU A 91 -11.47 13.30 18.33
CA LEU A 91 -10.47 13.92 17.46
C LEU A 91 -9.71 12.87 16.63
N MET A 92 -9.33 11.75 17.23
CA MET A 92 -8.69 10.63 16.54
C MET A 92 -9.60 10.06 15.44
N LEU A 93 -10.90 9.88 15.71
CA LEU A 93 -11.85 9.39 14.71
C LEU A 93 -12.00 10.38 13.55
N ILE A 94 -12.10 11.68 13.83
CA ILE A 94 -12.14 12.71 12.79
C ILE A 94 -10.87 12.65 11.94
N PHE A 95 -9.70 12.53 12.56
CA PHE A 95 -8.42 12.46 11.86
C PHE A 95 -8.31 11.22 10.96
N ILE A 96 -8.78 10.07 11.44
CA ILE A 96 -8.84 8.82 10.65
C ILE A 96 -9.75 8.98 9.42
N VAL A 97 -10.93 9.59 9.59
CA VAL A 97 -11.88 9.79 8.49
C VAL A 97 -11.31 10.75 7.45
N VAL A 98 -10.83 11.92 7.88
CA VAL A 98 -10.25 12.93 6.99
C VAL A 98 -9.02 12.38 6.26
N GLY A 99 -8.12 11.72 6.99
CA GLY A 99 -6.94 11.07 6.43
C GLY A 99 -7.30 9.99 5.41
N GLY A 100 -8.31 9.17 5.70
CA GLY A 100 -8.83 8.15 4.79
C GLY A 100 -9.42 8.71 3.50
N VAL A 101 -10.13 9.84 3.58
CA VAL A 101 -10.67 10.57 2.41
C VAL A 101 -9.51 11.08 1.54
N ILE A 102 -8.54 11.77 2.15
CA ILE A 102 -7.37 12.31 1.43
C ILE A 102 -6.57 11.19 0.78
N GLN A 103 -6.28 10.12 1.53
CA GLN A 103 -5.53 8.97 1.02
C GLN A 103 -6.24 8.29 -0.16
N THR A 104 -7.56 8.13 -0.07
CA THR A 104 -8.35 7.55 -1.17
C THR A 104 -8.28 8.43 -2.42
N PHE A 105 -8.37 9.75 -2.25
CA PHE A 105 -8.28 10.70 -3.34
C PHE A 105 -6.89 10.64 -4.03
N LEU A 106 -5.82 10.70 -3.25
CA LEU A 106 -4.45 10.59 -3.78
C LEU A 106 -4.21 9.24 -4.48
N THR A 107 -4.70 8.14 -3.91
CA THR A 107 -4.62 6.81 -4.53
C THR A 107 -5.35 6.78 -5.88
N GLY A 108 -6.49 7.45 -5.99
CA GLY A 108 -7.22 7.60 -7.24
C GLY A 108 -6.42 8.37 -8.28
N MET A 109 -5.88 9.53 -7.92
CA MET A 109 -5.05 10.35 -8.82
C MET A 109 -3.83 9.56 -9.34
N PHE A 110 -3.06 8.94 -8.44
CA PHE A 110 -1.90 8.16 -8.84
C PHE A 110 -2.25 6.97 -9.71
N SER A 111 -3.31 6.23 -9.39
CA SER A 111 -3.77 5.11 -10.19
C SER A 111 -4.22 5.53 -11.59
N TYR A 112 -4.86 6.70 -11.73
CA TYR A 112 -5.24 7.27 -13.01
C TYR A 112 -4.01 7.61 -13.85
N VAL A 113 -3.06 8.37 -13.26
CA VAL A 113 -1.84 8.80 -13.96
C VAL A 113 -1.02 7.59 -14.42
N ILE A 114 -0.87 6.57 -13.58
CA ILE A 114 -0.14 5.35 -13.92
C ILE A 114 -0.84 4.59 -15.06
N ASN A 115 -2.17 4.47 -15.02
CA ASN A 115 -2.93 3.85 -16.10
C ASN A 115 -2.74 4.58 -17.44
N GLN A 116 -2.66 5.91 -17.43
CA GLN A 116 -2.42 6.71 -18.64
C GLN A 116 -0.97 6.63 -19.11
N SER A 117 0.00 6.60 -18.17
CA SER A 117 1.41 6.47 -18.53
C SER A 117 1.74 5.12 -19.16
N GLU A 118 1.05 4.05 -18.76
CA GLU A 118 1.13 2.74 -19.44
C GLU A 118 0.60 2.77 -20.90
N GLN A 119 -0.13 3.82 -21.26
CA GLN A 119 -0.58 4.09 -22.62
C GLN A 119 0.33 5.09 -23.36
N GLY A 120 1.43 5.53 -22.71
CA GLY A 120 2.34 6.54 -23.24
C GLY A 120 1.77 7.96 -23.23
N ARG A 121 0.70 8.22 -22.43
CA ARG A 121 0.08 9.54 -22.32
C ARG A 121 0.61 10.29 -21.10
N SER A 122 0.91 11.57 -21.31
CA SER A 122 1.15 12.52 -20.21
C SER A 122 -0.19 13.01 -19.65
N VAL A 123 -0.24 13.22 -18.33
CA VAL A 123 -1.45 13.65 -17.62
C VAL A 123 -1.15 14.92 -16.83
N SER A 124 -1.96 15.95 -17.03
CA SER A 124 -1.89 17.17 -16.22
C SER A 124 -2.47 16.96 -14.82
N LEU A 125 -2.07 17.81 -13.87
CA LEU A 125 -2.60 17.77 -12.51
C LEU A 125 -4.12 17.99 -12.50
N SER A 126 -4.61 18.94 -13.30
CA SER A 126 -6.03 19.26 -13.43
C SER A 126 -6.82 18.06 -13.99
N GLU A 127 -6.29 17.38 -15.01
CA GLU A 127 -6.93 16.20 -15.60
C GLU A 127 -7.04 15.06 -14.57
N ALA A 128 -5.96 14.76 -13.85
CA ALA A 128 -5.97 13.72 -12.83
C ALA A 128 -6.94 14.06 -11.68
N PHE A 129 -6.96 15.31 -11.24
CA PHE A 129 -7.89 15.79 -10.22
C PHE A 129 -9.35 15.62 -10.66
N HIS A 130 -9.69 16.10 -11.85
CA HIS A 130 -11.04 16.01 -12.40
C HIS A 130 -11.51 14.57 -12.61
N ALA A 131 -10.63 13.73 -13.17
CA ALA A 131 -10.93 12.30 -13.36
C ALA A 131 -11.18 11.59 -12.03
N THR A 132 -10.43 11.93 -10.98
CA THR A 132 -10.59 11.36 -9.65
C THR A 132 -11.85 11.86 -8.97
N THR A 133 -12.14 13.16 -9.02
CA THR A 133 -13.34 13.74 -8.42
C THR A 133 -14.60 13.10 -8.99
N LYS A 134 -14.66 12.90 -10.30
CA LYS A 134 -15.79 12.25 -10.99
C LYS A 134 -16.09 10.84 -10.48
N ARG A 135 -15.03 10.11 -10.04
CA ARG A 135 -15.14 8.71 -9.59
C ARG A 135 -14.90 8.53 -8.10
N PHE A 136 -14.73 9.62 -7.37
CA PHE A 136 -14.30 9.60 -5.98
C PHE A 136 -15.21 8.75 -5.09
N TRP A 137 -16.53 8.99 -5.12
CA TRP A 137 -17.47 8.25 -4.28
C TRP A 137 -17.45 6.74 -4.53
N ARG A 138 -17.33 6.36 -5.80
CA ARG A 138 -17.21 4.95 -6.15
C ARG A 138 -15.90 4.35 -5.62
N LEU A 139 -14.80 5.07 -5.77
CA LEU A 139 -13.48 4.66 -5.28
C LEU A 139 -13.48 4.56 -3.74
N PHE A 140 -14.08 5.55 -3.07
CA PHE A 140 -14.18 5.59 -1.62
C PHE A 140 -14.96 4.39 -1.06
N TRP A 141 -16.17 4.16 -1.55
CA TRP A 141 -16.98 3.03 -1.10
C TRP A 141 -16.38 1.68 -1.47
N ALA A 142 -15.74 1.58 -2.63
CA ALA A 142 -15.06 0.36 -3.03
C ALA A 142 -13.86 0.05 -2.14
N ASN A 143 -13.03 1.06 -1.82
CA ASN A 143 -11.91 0.90 -0.90
C ASN A 143 -12.40 0.58 0.52
N LEU A 144 -13.42 1.26 1.02
CA LEU A 144 -14.00 0.98 2.34
C LEU A 144 -14.49 -0.47 2.43
N LEU A 145 -15.23 -0.93 1.42
CA LEU A 145 -15.69 -2.32 1.36
C LEU A 145 -14.52 -3.31 1.25
N ALA A 146 -13.46 -2.96 0.52
CA ALA A 146 -12.24 -3.77 0.43
C ALA A 146 -11.57 -3.89 1.80
N GLN A 147 -11.39 -2.77 2.52
CA GLN A 147 -10.79 -2.75 3.86
C GLN A 147 -11.62 -3.58 4.85
N LEU A 148 -12.94 -3.45 4.82
CA LEU A 148 -13.83 -4.24 5.67
C LEU A 148 -13.69 -5.75 5.39
N LYS A 149 -13.60 -6.14 4.11
CA LYS A 149 -13.36 -7.54 3.73
C LYS A 149 -11.98 -8.04 4.16
N ILE A 150 -10.93 -7.22 3.97
CA ILE A 150 -9.57 -7.56 4.41
C ILE A 150 -9.55 -7.75 5.93
N PHE A 151 -10.11 -6.79 6.67
CA PHE A 151 -10.20 -6.85 8.13
C PHE A 151 -10.96 -8.10 8.62
N GLY A 152 -12.13 -8.37 8.06
CA GLY A 152 -12.92 -9.56 8.41
C GLY A 152 -12.17 -10.86 8.14
N TRP A 153 -11.49 -10.99 6.99
CA TRP A 153 -10.69 -12.17 6.70
C TRP A 153 -9.43 -12.28 7.59
N THR A 154 -8.82 -11.15 7.96
CA THR A 154 -7.64 -11.15 8.84
C THR A 154 -8.01 -11.56 10.27
N LEU A 155 -9.18 -11.15 10.75
CA LEU A 155 -9.71 -11.60 12.06
C LEU A 155 -9.98 -13.11 12.11
N LEU A 156 -10.46 -13.69 11.02
CA LEU A 156 -10.71 -15.13 10.94
C LEU A 156 -9.40 -15.90 10.78
N LEU A 157 -8.58 -15.51 9.82
CA LEU A 157 -7.32 -16.16 9.48
C LEU A 157 -6.40 -15.17 8.77
N ILE A 158 -5.14 -15.06 9.20
CA ILE A 158 -4.15 -14.14 8.65
C ILE A 158 -3.92 -14.39 7.15
N ILE A 159 -3.80 -15.66 6.72
CA ILE A 159 -3.51 -16.01 5.32
C ILE A 159 -4.62 -15.55 4.36
N PRO A 160 -5.92 -15.82 4.57
CA PRO A 160 -6.98 -15.25 3.75
C PRO A 160 -7.01 -13.72 3.74
N GLY A 161 -6.66 -13.08 4.86
CA GLY A 161 -6.52 -11.63 4.95
C GLY A 161 -5.44 -11.10 3.99
N ILE A 162 -4.25 -11.71 3.95
CA ILE A 162 -3.18 -11.38 3.02
C ILE A 162 -3.62 -11.56 1.57
N VAL A 163 -4.28 -12.68 1.25
CA VAL A 163 -4.82 -12.96 -0.09
C VAL A 163 -5.83 -11.89 -0.51
N ALA A 164 -6.69 -11.47 0.40
CA ALA A 164 -7.65 -10.39 0.15
C ALA A 164 -6.94 -9.05 -0.08
N ALA A 165 -5.95 -8.70 0.75
CA ALA A 165 -5.16 -7.47 0.61
C ALA A 165 -4.44 -7.41 -0.74
N LEU A 166 -3.77 -8.49 -1.16
CA LEU A 166 -3.11 -8.57 -2.47
C LEU A 166 -4.12 -8.39 -3.61
N ARG A 167 -5.27 -9.03 -3.55
CA ARG A 167 -6.31 -8.90 -4.57
C ARG A 167 -6.81 -7.47 -4.69
N TYR A 168 -7.18 -6.86 -3.57
CA TYR A 168 -7.77 -5.52 -3.56
C TYR A 168 -6.76 -4.40 -3.77
N SER A 169 -5.45 -4.67 -3.72
CA SER A 169 -4.41 -3.68 -4.05
C SER A 169 -4.48 -3.18 -5.50
N LEU A 170 -5.13 -3.93 -6.41
CA LEU A 170 -5.34 -3.55 -7.80
C LEU A 170 -6.68 -2.83 -8.05
N LEU A 171 -7.55 -2.73 -7.03
CA LEU A 171 -8.88 -2.15 -7.15
C LEU A 171 -8.89 -0.68 -7.63
N PRO A 172 -8.01 0.21 -7.15
CA PRO A 172 -7.97 1.59 -7.62
C PRO A 172 -7.68 1.70 -9.13
N TYR A 173 -6.77 0.86 -9.65
CA TYR A 173 -6.43 0.84 -11.07
C TYR A 173 -7.63 0.41 -11.93
N LEU A 174 -8.40 -0.57 -11.46
CA LEU A 174 -9.62 -1.01 -12.13
C LEU A 174 -10.64 0.13 -12.19
N ILE A 175 -10.96 0.77 -11.06
CA ILE A 175 -11.97 1.83 -10.99
C ILE A 175 -11.56 3.04 -11.83
N MET A 176 -10.28 3.41 -11.82
CA MET A 176 -9.78 4.55 -12.58
C MET A 176 -9.63 4.27 -14.07
N ASN A 177 -9.66 3.00 -14.50
CA ASN A 177 -9.58 2.59 -15.91
C ASN A 177 -10.93 2.25 -16.55
N GLU A 178 -11.97 1.99 -15.74
CA GLU A 178 -13.29 1.59 -16.23
C GLU A 178 -14.00 2.71 -17.00
N SER A 179 -14.71 2.31 -18.08
CA SER A 179 -15.65 3.19 -18.74
C SER A 179 -16.83 3.52 -17.82
N GLU A 180 -17.49 4.66 -18.02
CA GLU A 180 -18.62 5.14 -17.20
C GLU A 180 -19.83 4.16 -17.14
N LYS A 181 -19.86 3.16 -18.01
CA LYS A 181 -20.94 2.16 -18.10
C LYS A 181 -20.94 1.18 -16.93
N GLU A 182 -19.81 0.94 -16.28
CA GLU A 182 -19.73 0.04 -15.12
C GLU A 182 -19.93 0.82 -13.81
N LYS A 183 -21.15 0.83 -13.29
CA LYS A 183 -21.59 1.75 -12.23
C LYS A 183 -21.55 1.19 -10.80
N GLY A 184 -21.34 -0.12 -10.60
CA GLY A 184 -21.48 -0.77 -9.30
C GLY A 184 -20.17 -0.92 -8.53
N VAL A 185 -20.21 -0.70 -7.19
CA VAL A 185 -19.08 -1.04 -6.29
C VAL A 185 -18.88 -2.56 -6.25
N VAL A 186 -19.96 -3.31 -6.12
CA VAL A 186 -19.94 -4.79 -6.06
C VAL A 186 -19.44 -5.39 -7.37
N ASP A 187 -19.82 -4.79 -8.49
CA ASP A 187 -19.39 -5.22 -9.83
C ASP A 187 -17.88 -5.05 -10.00
N SER A 188 -17.31 -3.94 -9.51
CA SER A 188 -15.86 -3.72 -9.50
C SER A 188 -15.12 -4.81 -8.72
N HIS A 189 -15.63 -5.21 -7.56
CA HIS A 189 -15.03 -6.29 -6.76
C HIS A 189 -15.11 -7.64 -7.48
N THR A 190 -16.25 -7.94 -8.11
CA THR A 190 -16.48 -9.19 -8.85
C THR A 190 -15.59 -9.25 -10.09
N LYS A 191 -15.51 -8.15 -10.86
CA LYS A 191 -14.65 -8.04 -12.03
C LYS A 191 -13.19 -8.20 -11.65
N LEU A 192 -12.73 -7.51 -10.60
CA LEU A 192 -11.36 -7.64 -10.11
C LEU A 192 -11.03 -9.09 -9.73
N LYS A 193 -11.92 -9.77 -9.00
CA LYS A 193 -11.76 -11.17 -8.64
C LYS A 193 -11.56 -12.07 -9.87
N THR A 194 -12.28 -11.78 -10.95
CA THR A 194 -12.21 -12.55 -12.20
C THR A 194 -10.92 -12.24 -12.97
N VAL A 195 -10.55 -10.96 -13.09
CA VAL A 195 -9.33 -10.50 -13.79
C VAL A 195 -8.08 -11.07 -13.14
N VAL A 196 -8.01 -11.07 -11.79
CA VAL A 196 -6.83 -11.51 -11.01
C VAL A 196 -6.82 -13.02 -10.74
N LYS A 197 -7.86 -13.75 -11.15
CA LYS A 197 -7.98 -15.20 -10.89
C LYS A 197 -6.74 -15.97 -11.35
N GLY A 198 -6.12 -16.71 -10.42
CA GLY A 198 -4.93 -17.54 -10.68
C GLY A 198 -3.62 -16.76 -10.81
N ARG A 199 -3.59 -15.43 -10.53
CA ARG A 199 -2.42 -14.56 -10.72
C ARG A 199 -2.01 -13.77 -9.49
N LEU A 200 -2.48 -14.18 -8.30
CA LEU A 200 -2.15 -13.51 -7.03
C LEU A 200 -0.66 -13.52 -6.71
N TRP A 201 0.07 -14.55 -7.15
CA TRP A 201 1.52 -14.62 -6.99
C TRP A 201 2.26 -13.52 -7.75
N GLU A 202 1.75 -13.08 -8.90
CA GLU A 202 2.33 -11.94 -9.63
C GLU A 202 2.10 -10.62 -8.87
N VAL A 203 0.91 -10.46 -8.28
CA VAL A 203 0.64 -9.30 -7.40
C VAL A 203 1.56 -9.33 -6.17
N PHE A 204 1.75 -10.50 -5.57
CA PHE A 204 2.67 -10.70 -4.45
C PHE A 204 4.11 -10.38 -4.85
N GLY A 205 4.59 -10.87 -6.01
CA GLY A 205 5.92 -10.61 -6.53
C GLY A 205 6.19 -9.11 -6.73
N VAL A 206 5.27 -8.38 -7.37
CA VAL A 206 5.37 -6.92 -7.54
C VAL A 206 5.38 -6.20 -6.19
N SER A 207 4.57 -6.64 -5.22
CA SER A 207 4.55 -6.08 -3.87
C SER A 207 5.86 -6.37 -3.12
N THR A 208 6.47 -7.54 -3.33
CA THR A 208 7.77 -7.91 -2.76
C THR A 208 8.88 -7.03 -3.33
N VAL A 209 8.90 -6.81 -4.66
CA VAL A 209 9.89 -5.91 -5.29
C VAL A 209 9.79 -4.51 -4.68
N ALA A 210 8.57 -4.00 -4.50
CA ALA A 210 8.35 -2.71 -3.86
C ALA A 210 8.86 -2.68 -2.40
N ALA A 211 8.68 -3.76 -1.64
CA ALA A 211 9.09 -3.83 -0.23
C ALA A 211 10.62 -3.92 -0.04
N ILE A 212 11.33 -4.53 -1.00
CA ILE A 212 12.79 -4.69 -0.92
C ILE A 212 13.54 -3.38 -1.23
N ILE A 213 12.95 -2.49 -2.02
CA ILE A 213 13.62 -1.27 -2.47
C ILE A 213 13.32 -0.13 -1.49
N PRO A 214 14.31 0.34 -0.71
CA PRO A 214 14.10 1.47 0.17
C PRO A 214 13.86 2.75 -0.64
N PHE A 215 13.23 3.75 -0.03
CA PHE A 215 12.93 5.08 -0.55
C PHE A 215 12.00 5.12 -1.79
N ILE A 216 12.33 4.42 -2.87
CA ILE A 216 11.57 4.44 -4.13
C ILE A 216 10.59 3.26 -4.28
N GLY A 217 10.58 2.32 -3.33
CA GLY A 217 9.74 1.12 -3.40
C GLY A 217 8.25 1.43 -3.53
N GLY A 218 7.79 2.52 -2.91
CA GLY A 218 6.40 2.97 -3.05
C GLY A 218 6.01 3.26 -4.51
N ILE A 219 6.83 4.04 -5.22
CA ILE A 219 6.59 4.38 -6.64
C ILE A 219 6.78 3.18 -7.56
N VAL A 220 7.80 2.34 -7.28
CA VAL A 220 8.03 1.07 -8.01
C VAL A 220 6.82 0.15 -7.89
N GLY A 221 6.27 0.02 -6.67
CA GLY A 221 5.08 -0.78 -6.42
C GLY A 221 3.81 -0.21 -7.04
N LEU A 222 3.65 1.11 -7.07
CA LEU A 222 2.54 1.77 -7.75
C LEU A 222 2.61 1.51 -9.25
N ALA A 223 3.75 1.79 -9.90
CA ALA A 223 3.95 1.58 -11.33
C ALA A 223 3.80 0.10 -11.70
N GLY A 224 4.45 -0.80 -10.97
CA GLY A 224 4.39 -2.24 -11.21
C GLY A 224 2.97 -2.82 -11.10
N ARG A 225 2.19 -2.41 -10.08
CA ARG A 225 0.78 -2.83 -9.93
C ARG A 225 -0.10 -2.31 -11.06
N GLY A 226 0.11 -1.07 -11.51
CA GLY A 226 -0.62 -0.51 -12.65
C GLY A 226 -0.33 -1.25 -13.95
N ALA A 227 0.95 -1.52 -14.24
CA ALA A 227 1.35 -2.31 -15.40
C ALA A 227 0.80 -3.75 -15.34
N LEU A 228 0.89 -4.41 -14.18
CA LEU A 228 0.33 -5.74 -13.97
C LEU A 228 -1.20 -5.74 -14.20
N TYR A 229 -1.91 -4.77 -13.62
CA TYR A 229 -3.34 -4.65 -13.82
C TYR A 229 -3.69 -4.53 -15.31
N ARG A 230 -2.99 -3.68 -16.07
CA ARG A 230 -3.24 -3.52 -17.51
C ARG A 230 -3.00 -4.79 -18.30
N GLN A 231 -1.91 -5.53 -18.02
CA GLN A 231 -1.65 -6.81 -18.67
C GLN A 231 -2.73 -7.85 -18.36
N LEU A 232 -3.15 -7.92 -17.09
CA LEU A 232 -4.22 -8.81 -16.65
C LEU A 232 -5.57 -8.45 -17.32
N GLN A 233 -5.89 -7.17 -17.38
CA GLN A 233 -7.09 -6.66 -18.03
C GLN A 233 -7.08 -6.98 -19.53
N TYR A 234 -5.99 -6.65 -20.22
CA TYR A 234 -5.82 -6.95 -21.64
C TYR A 234 -5.99 -8.44 -21.93
N SER A 235 -5.33 -9.28 -21.13
CA SER A 235 -5.43 -10.73 -21.25
C SER A 235 -6.84 -11.26 -21.00
N TYR A 236 -7.58 -10.64 -20.08
CA TYR A 236 -8.97 -10.98 -19.79
C TYR A 236 -9.90 -10.61 -20.97
N ASP A 237 -9.77 -9.38 -21.46
CA ASP A 237 -10.65 -8.85 -22.52
C ASP A 237 -10.43 -9.57 -23.87
N HIS A 238 -9.18 -9.93 -24.21
CA HIS A 238 -8.82 -10.57 -25.46
C HIS A 238 -8.67 -12.10 -25.35
N LYS A 239 -8.96 -12.68 -24.17
CA LYS A 239 -8.83 -14.13 -23.89
C LYS A 239 -7.45 -14.71 -24.30
N THR A 240 -6.39 -13.90 -24.17
CA THR A 240 -5.04 -14.32 -24.54
C THR A 240 -4.47 -15.31 -23.51
N LYS A 241 -3.65 -16.26 -24.00
CA LYS A 241 -2.98 -17.23 -23.14
C LYS A 241 -1.93 -16.51 -22.27
N ARG A 242 -2.05 -16.64 -20.97
CA ARG A 242 -1.10 -16.07 -20.00
C ARG A 242 0.11 -17.01 -19.84
N PRO A 243 1.35 -16.49 -19.81
CA PRO A 243 2.54 -17.32 -19.61
C PRO A 243 2.55 -17.95 -18.23
N LYS A 244 3.47 -18.89 -17.98
CA LYS A 244 3.71 -19.44 -16.64
C LYS A 244 4.19 -18.33 -15.70
N ILE A 245 3.78 -18.42 -14.44
CA ILE A 245 4.22 -17.49 -13.39
C ILE A 245 5.73 -17.62 -13.21
N HIS A 246 6.44 -16.49 -13.27
CA HIS A 246 7.88 -16.46 -13.11
C HIS A 246 8.26 -16.78 -11.65
N TRP A 247 9.33 -17.56 -11.42
CA TRP A 247 9.75 -18.00 -10.08
C TRP A 247 10.05 -16.84 -9.11
N LEU A 248 10.52 -15.70 -9.62
CA LEU A 248 10.78 -14.50 -8.81
C LEU A 248 9.55 -13.95 -8.08
N ASN A 249 8.34 -14.34 -8.51
CA ASN A 249 7.12 -13.96 -7.79
C ASN A 249 7.00 -14.66 -6.41
N TYR A 250 7.79 -15.70 -6.17
CA TYR A 250 7.84 -16.39 -4.88
C TYR A 250 8.97 -15.90 -3.97
N LEU A 251 9.81 -14.95 -4.43
CA LEU A 251 10.94 -14.41 -3.68
C LEU A 251 10.52 -13.90 -2.29
N GLY A 252 9.35 -13.26 -2.18
CA GLY A 252 8.81 -12.80 -0.90
C GLY A 252 8.61 -13.91 0.12
N LEU A 253 8.24 -15.13 -0.30
CA LEU A 253 8.14 -16.27 0.61
C LEU A 253 9.50 -16.67 1.18
N VAL A 254 10.53 -16.66 0.33
CA VAL A 254 11.91 -16.96 0.75
C VAL A 254 12.37 -15.93 1.78
N LEU A 255 12.11 -14.65 1.54
CA LEU A 255 12.47 -13.57 2.47
C LEU A 255 11.71 -13.67 3.79
N ILE A 256 10.42 -13.97 3.77
CA ILE A 256 9.61 -14.20 4.98
C ILE A 256 10.15 -15.40 5.75
N GLY A 257 10.49 -16.51 5.07
CA GLY A 257 11.08 -17.68 5.68
C GLY A 257 12.42 -17.38 6.37
N LEU A 258 13.30 -16.64 5.69
CA LEU A 258 14.58 -16.19 6.26
C LEU A 258 14.37 -15.28 7.49
N LEU A 259 13.40 -14.38 7.44
CA LEU A 259 13.08 -13.50 8.56
C LEU A 259 12.58 -14.29 9.78
N ILE A 260 11.70 -15.27 9.57
CA ILE A 260 11.22 -16.16 10.64
C ILE A 260 12.37 -16.94 11.28
N LEU A 261 13.28 -17.48 10.46
CA LEU A 261 14.47 -18.19 10.93
C LEU A 261 15.39 -17.26 11.75
N LEU A 262 15.59 -16.04 11.27
CA LEU A 262 16.39 -15.04 11.99
C LEU A 262 15.79 -14.68 13.36
N ILE A 263 14.48 -14.44 13.40
CA ILE A 263 13.76 -14.15 14.67
C ILE A 263 13.86 -15.34 15.61
N GLY A 264 13.64 -16.56 15.12
CA GLY A 264 13.76 -17.78 15.91
C GLY A 264 15.18 -17.96 16.48
N PHE A 265 16.21 -17.65 15.71
CA PHE A 265 17.60 -17.67 16.13
C PHE A 265 17.89 -16.65 17.23
N ILE A 266 17.42 -15.40 17.08
CA ILE A 266 17.56 -14.33 18.09
C ILE A 266 16.88 -14.73 19.40
N ILE A 267 15.65 -15.27 19.33
CA ILE A 267 14.91 -15.75 20.49
C ILE A 267 15.67 -16.88 21.21
N SER A 268 16.24 -17.82 20.43
CA SER A 268 17.02 -18.93 20.99
C SER A 268 18.26 -18.45 21.73
N ILE A 269 18.99 -17.46 21.19
CA ILE A 269 20.14 -16.84 21.87
C ILE A 269 19.68 -16.14 23.15
N ALA A 270 18.60 -15.35 23.10
CA ALA A 270 18.10 -14.63 24.26
C ALA A 270 17.71 -15.60 25.40
N LEU A 271 17.04 -16.71 25.08
CA LEU A 271 16.70 -17.77 26.05
C LEU A 271 17.95 -18.45 26.61
N ALA A 272 18.95 -18.75 25.78
CA ALA A 272 20.20 -19.35 26.24
C ALA A 272 20.94 -18.43 27.20
N VAL A 273 21.01 -17.13 26.95
CA VAL A 273 21.60 -16.13 27.84
C VAL A 273 20.85 -16.05 29.20
N ILE A 274 19.51 -16.04 29.16
CA ILE A 274 18.67 -16.02 30.36
C ILE A 274 18.89 -17.28 31.22
N ILE A 275 19.02 -18.45 30.59
CA ILE A 275 19.26 -19.71 31.32
C ILE A 275 20.67 -19.72 31.90
N ALA A 276 21.68 -19.26 31.17
CA ALA A 276 23.06 -19.21 31.63
C ALA A 276 23.31 -18.18 32.77
N SER A 277 22.44 -17.17 32.90
CA SER A 277 22.51 -16.13 33.93
C SER A 277 21.82 -16.51 35.24
N ARG A 278 21.19 -17.67 35.34
CA ARG A 278 20.56 -18.25 36.53
C ARG A 278 21.47 -19.29 37.19
#